data_fb9ab537e5bf6537a6c17c45d68446c9
#
_entry.id   fb9ab537e5bf6537a6c17c45d68446c9
#
_cell.length_a   1.000
_cell.length_b   1.000
_cell.length_c   1.000
_cell.angle_alpha   90.00
_cell.angle_beta   90.00
_cell.angle_gamma   90.00
#
_symmetry.space_group_name_H-M   'P 1'
#
loop_
_entity.id
_entity.type
_entity.pdbx_description
1 polymer ?
#
loop_
_entity_poly.entity_id
_entity_poly.type
_entity_poly.pdbx_seq_one_letter_code
_entity_poly.pdbx_strand_id
1 'polypeptide(L)'
;MNEIKILWVDDEIDMLKPHILFLEKKNYKVTTANNGQDGLDLFEQENFDIVFLDENMPGLSGLETLTMMKEKKSSVQVIMITKSEEEYIMEDAIGSKIADYLIKPVNPNQILLSLKKNLDHSRLVSSKTTLDYQKEFRKIAIDMGMVNSWEEWIDMYKRLIFWELELENIEDQSMVEILESQKVEANSQFGKFIEKNYEDWFDPKEKDKPVLSHNLFRELVVPELKKKEPILFVVIDNLRYDQWKAFESVVSNHYKLEKEAPFYSILPTATQYARNAIFSGLTPLEMEKKYPQYWKNDVEEGGKNLFEAEFLTEQLRRLGLTSLKQEYYKITNFKDGKKLVDNFKGLKDNDLTTIVYNFVDMLSHAKTEMDVVKELASNDKAYRSLTLSWFRNSPLLEMIQQAQQMGMKLILTTDHGTINVKNPSKVIGDKNTSLNLRYKTGRSLTFEDRDVFHVKEPKSVELPTINMSSSFIFAKNDYFLAYVNNYNHYVSYYRNSYQHGGISLEEMIIPFLVFNPK
;
A
#
# COMPACT_ATOMS: atom_id res chain seq x y z
N MET A 1 2.12 -12.32 34.44
CA MET A 1 1.81 -10.94 34.02
C MET A 1 3.13 -10.24 33.85
N ASN A 2 3.42 -9.67 32.70
CA ASN A 2 4.62 -8.88 32.52
C ASN A 2 4.55 -7.67 33.45
N GLU A 3 5.65 -7.35 34.09
CA GLU A 3 5.80 -6.20 34.98
C GLU A 3 5.75 -4.92 34.13
N ILE A 4 4.79 -4.01 34.40
CA ILE A 4 4.63 -2.75 33.65
C ILE A 4 5.76 -1.79 34.04
N LYS A 5 6.52 -1.33 33.05
CA LYS A 5 7.67 -0.45 33.23
C LYS A 5 7.28 1.00 32.96
N ILE A 6 7.51 1.86 33.93
CA ILE A 6 7.22 3.31 33.89
C ILE A 6 8.54 4.07 33.91
N LEU A 7 8.73 5.02 32.99
CA LEU A 7 9.76 6.04 33.11
C LEU A 7 9.12 7.31 33.69
N TRP A 8 9.68 7.86 34.75
CA TRP A 8 9.22 9.12 35.33
C TRP A 8 10.34 10.17 35.31
N VAL A 9 10.13 11.23 34.50
CA VAL A 9 11.09 12.31 34.29
C VAL A 9 10.55 13.58 34.94
N ASP A 10 11.21 14.08 36.00
CA ASP A 10 10.76 15.25 36.76
C ASP A 10 11.98 15.80 37.53
N ASP A 11 12.25 17.09 37.48
CA ASP A 11 13.40 17.70 38.15
C ASP A 11 13.28 17.69 39.70
N GLU A 12 12.03 17.59 40.18
CA GLU A 12 11.71 17.45 41.60
C GLU A 12 11.44 15.98 42.00
N ILE A 13 11.97 15.00 41.26
CA ILE A 13 11.66 13.57 41.41
C ILE A 13 11.88 13.03 42.83
N ASP A 14 12.83 13.59 43.60
CA ASP A 14 13.06 13.20 44.97
C ASP A 14 11.88 13.51 45.90
N MET A 15 11.08 14.53 45.59
CA MET A 15 9.86 14.86 46.32
C MET A 15 8.70 13.94 46.01
N LEU A 16 8.79 13.19 44.89
CA LEU A 16 7.78 12.26 44.40
C LEU A 16 7.98 10.83 44.92
N LYS A 17 8.97 10.56 45.79
CA LYS A 17 9.20 9.24 46.41
C LYS A 17 7.95 8.57 46.98
N PRO A 18 7.03 9.27 47.68
CA PRO A 18 5.79 8.65 48.17
C PRO A 18 4.91 8.11 47.03
N HIS A 19 4.86 8.80 45.88
CA HIS A 19 4.10 8.39 44.70
C HIS A 19 4.73 7.17 44.03
N ILE A 20 6.06 7.18 43.93
CA ILE A 20 6.83 6.06 43.36
C ILE A 20 6.60 4.80 44.21
N LEU A 21 6.79 4.88 45.52
CA LEU A 21 6.53 3.76 46.43
C LEU A 21 5.08 3.25 46.38
N PHE A 22 4.12 4.14 46.16
CA PHE A 22 2.72 3.75 46.00
C PHE A 22 2.52 2.94 44.71
N LEU A 23 3.14 3.33 43.60
CA LEU A 23 3.08 2.58 42.32
C LEU A 23 3.80 1.24 42.41
N GLU A 24 4.98 1.19 43.03
CA GLU A 24 5.74 -0.05 43.24
C GLU A 24 4.96 -1.07 44.09
N LYS A 25 4.24 -0.62 45.12
CA LYS A 25 3.32 -1.47 45.89
C LYS A 25 2.14 -2.02 45.05
N LYS A 26 1.89 -1.44 43.88
CA LYS A 26 0.87 -1.88 42.93
C LYS A 26 1.45 -2.71 41.77
N ASN A 27 2.71 -3.17 41.92
CA ASN A 27 3.46 -3.96 40.95
C ASN A 27 3.80 -3.24 39.63
N TYR A 28 3.98 -1.92 39.70
CA TYR A 28 4.59 -1.14 38.63
C TYR A 28 6.09 -1.00 38.90
N LYS A 29 6.93 -1.12 37.87
CA LYS A 29 8.36 -0.84 37.97
C LYS A 29 8.62 0.59 37.52
N VAL A 30 9.08 1.45 38.42
CA VAL A 30 9.33 2.86 38.11
C VAL A 30 10.83 3.11 38.01
N THR A 31 11.27 3.59 36.84
CA THR A 31 12.62 4.12 36.60
C THR A 31 12.52 5.65 36.56
N THR A 32 13.44 6.34 37.20
CA THR A 32 13.36 7.79 37.35
C THR A 32 14.51 8.52 36.69
N ALA A 33 14.25 9.70 36.16
CA ALA A 33 15.24 10.66 35.67
C ALA A 33 14.92 12.07 36.23
N ASN A 34 15.93 12.91 36.42
CA ASN A 34 15.79 14.25 37.00
C ASN A 34 15.88 15.37 35.95
N ASN A 35 16.00 15.05 34.68
CA ASN A 35 16.01 15.99 33.57
C ASN A 35 15.64 15.28 32.26
N GLY A 36 15.31 16.06 31.21
CA GLY A 36 14.90 15.53 29.92
C GLY A 36 15.96 14.69 29.20
N GLN A 37 17.26 15.07 29.30
CA GLN A 37 18.34 14.37 28.63
C GLN A 37 18.55 12.98 29.23
N ASP A 38 18.64 12.86 30.56
CA ASP A 38 18.76 11.55 31.22
C ASP A 38 17.54 10.67 30.94
N GLY A 39 16.34 11.30 30.87
CA GLY A 39 15.11 10.62 30.47
C GLY A 39 15.17 10.03 29.05
N LEU A 40 15.72 10.77 28.09
CA LEU A 40 15.94 10.28 26.72
C LEU A 40 16.96 9.17 26.65
N ASP A 41 18.06 9.27 27.39
CA ASP A 41 19.12 8.26 27.43
C ASP A 41 18.60 6.93 28.00
N LEU A 42 17.79 6.98 29.08
CA LEU A 42 17.11 5.80 29.61
C LEU A 42 16.08 5.23 28.65
N PHE A 43 15.33 6.09 27.96
CA PHE A 43 14.33 5.69 26.98
C PHE A 43 14.94 4.96 25.77
N GLU A 44 16.19 5.26 25.43
CA GLU A 44 16.94 4.56 24.38
C GLU A 44 17.46 3.19 24.83
N GLN A 45 17.82 3.06 26.11
CA GLN A 45 18.43 1.85 26.66
C GLN A 45 17.41 0.77 27.03
N GLU A 46 16.19 1.17 27.43
CA GLU A 46 15.14 0.27 27.88
C GLU A 46 13.79 0.58 27.21
N ASN A 47 12.94 -0.45 27.13
CA ASN A 47 11.55 -0.28 26.70
C ASN A 47 10.67 0.04 27.91
N PHE A 48 9.92 1.13 27.81
CA PHE A 48 8.90 1.53 28.78
C PHE A 48 7.50 1.45 28.18
N ASP A 49 6.53 1.05 29.00
CA ASP A 49 5.12 0.95 28.61
C ASP A 49 4.45 2.32 28.62
N ILE A 50 4.90 3.21 29.55
CA ILE A 50 4.38 4.56 29.70
C ILE A 50 5.44 5.49 30.30
N VAL A 51 5.37 6.77 29.95
CA VAL A 51 6.26 7.81 30.45
C VAL A 51 5.45 8.88 31.18
N PHE A 52 5.84 9.22 32.40
CA PHE A 52 5.46 10.49 33.07
C PHE A 52 6.52 11.53 32.79
N LEU A 53 6.11 12.71 32.36
CA LEU A 53 7.02 13.75 31.93
C LEU A 53 6.59 15.12 32.49
N ASP A 54 7.44 15.72 33.31
CA ASP A 54 7.23 17.10 33.76
C ASP A 54 7.54 18.09 32.62
N GLU A 55 6.76 19.15 32.53
CA GLU A 55 6.97 20.20 31.54
C GLU A 55 8.13 21.13 31.90
N ASN A 56 8.20 21.54 33.16
CA ASN A 56 9.11 22.59 33.62
C ASN A 56 10.41 22.01 34.17
N MET A 57 11.30 21.57 33.31
CA MET A 57 12.60 21.02 33.65
C MET A 57 13.75 21.92 33.18
N PRO A 58 14.86 22.00 33.91
CA PRO A 58 16.06 22.71 33.44
C PRO A 58 16.69 21.96 32.25
N GLY A 59 17.11 22.73 31.25
CA GLY A 59 17.69 22.19 30.00
C GLY A 59 16.61 21.92 28.95
N LEU A 60 16.32 20.65 28.66
CA LEU A 60 15.22 20.29 27.76
C LEU A 60 13.88 20.36 28.49
N SER A 61 12.93 21.11 27.92
CA SER A 61 11.54 21.12 28.40
C SER A 61 10.84 19.79 28.21
N GLY A 62 9.71 19.60 28.87
CA GLY A 62 8.88 18.40 28.67
C GLY A 62 8.38 18.28 27.25
N LEU A 63 7.96 19.35 26.58
CA LEU A 63 7.50 19.33 25.18
C LEU A 63 8.62 18.99 24.20
N GLU A 64 9.83 19.52 24.41
CA GLU A 64 11.00 19.16 23.59
C GLU A 64 11.36 17.69 23.78
N THR A 65 11.39 17.21 25.03
CA THR A 65 11.65 15.80 25.38
C THR A 65 10.58 14.88 24.78
N LEU A 66 9.29 15.24 24.87
CA LEU A 66 8.17 14.53 24.25
C LEU A 66 8.35 14.39 22.73
N THR A 67 8.70 15.48 22.07
CA THR A 67 8.91 15.50 20.62
C THR A 67 10.00 14.50 20.21
N MET A 68 11.15 14.54 20.92
CA MET A 68 12.27 13.64 20.66
C MET A 68 11.92 12.17 20.95
N MET A 69 11.15 11.89 22.03
CA MET A 69 10.66 10.54 22.32
C MET A 69 9.69 10.04 21.23
N LYS A 70 8.79 10.90 20.74
CA LYS A 70 7.84 10.55 19.68
C LYS A 70 8.49 10.36 18.32
N GLU A 71 9.56 11.05 18.01
CA GLU A 71 10.38 10.82 16.80
C GLU A 71 11.02 9.44 16.81
N LYS A 72 11.50 8.98 17.99
CA LYS A 72 12.12 7.66 18.17
C LYS A 72 11.08 6.53 18.21
N LYS A 73 9.98 6.74 18.91
CA LYS A 73 8.89 5.75 19.06
C LYS A 73 7.54 6.47 19.08
N SER A 74 6.93 6.62 17.92
CA SER A 74 5.66 7.36 17.75
C SER A 74 4.50 6.82 18.59
N SER A 75 4.54 5.53 18.95
CA SER A 75 3.51 4.84 19.74
C SER A 75 3.68 4.99 21.25
N VAL A 76 4.76 5.60 21.74
CA VAL A 76 4.98 5.74 23.19
C VAL A 76 3.84 6.52 23.85
N GLN A 77 3.33 5.97 24.97
CA GLN A 77 2.30 6.63 25.76
C GLN A 77 2.99 7.59 26.74
N VAL A 78 2.74 8.90 26.60
CA VAL A 78 3.32 9.93 27.47
C VAL A 78 2.19 10.66 28.18
N ILE A 79 2.29 10.73 29.52
CA ILE A 79 1.42 11.53 30.38
C ILE A 79 2.22 12.74 30.83
N MET A 80 1.79 13.93 30.40
CA MET A 80 2.40 15.19 30.85
C MET A 80 1.93 15.55 32.26
N ILE A 81 2.85 15.97 33.12
CA ILE A 81 2.56 16.46 34.49
C ILE A 81 3.16 17.87 34.62
N THR A 82 2.35 18.88 34.94
CA THR A 82 2.83 20.27 34.96
C THR A 82 2.15 21.10 36.05
N LYS A 83 2.78 22.22 36.43
CA LYS A 83 2.24 23.23 37.34
C LYS A 83 1.37 24.28 36.63
N SER A 84 1.37 24.31 35.29
CA SER A 84 0.70 25.35 34.51
C SER A 84 -0.68 24.90 34.02
N GLU A 85 -1.67 25.79 34.15
CA GLU A 85 -3.00 25.67 33.54
C GLU A 85 -3.08 26.50 32.25
N GLU A 86 -1.95 26.91 31.67
CA GLU A 86 -1.93 27.74 30.48
C GLU A 86 -2.41 26.97 29.25
N GLU A 87 -3.45 27.50 28.64
CA GLU A 87 -4.20 26.86 27.55
C GLU A 87 -3.31 26.49 26.35
N TYR A 88 -2.30 27.32 26.02
CA TYR A 88 -1.39 27.09 24.91
C TYR A 88 -0.46 25.87 25.13
N ILE A 89 -0.03 25.58 26.36
CA ILE A 89 0.78 24.42 26.71
C ILE A 89 -0.07 23.13 26.55
N MET A 90 -1.34 23.19 26.93
CA MET A 90 -2.28 22.10 26.74
C MET A 90 -2.55 21.84 25.25
N GLU A 91 -2.71 22.89 24.45
CA GLU A 91 -2.93 22.77 23.02
C GLU A 91 -1.72 22.16 22.28
N ASP A 92 -0.50 22.59 22.60
CA ASP A 92 0.74 22.07 22.06
C ASP A 92 0.97 20.60 22.47
N ALA A 93 0.73 20.26 23.73
CA ALA A 93 0.84 18.89 24.23
C ALA A 93 -0.19 17.96 23.55
N ILE A 94 -1.44 18.41 23.39
CA ILE A 94 -2.49 17.68 22.64
C ILE A 94 -2.10 17.55 21.16
N GLY A 95 -1.59 18.60 20.55
CA GLY A 95 -1.05 18.60 19.19
C GLY A 95 0.07 17.59 19.01
N SER A 96 0.90 17.39 20.02
CA SER A 96 1.98 16.40 20.08
C SER A 96 1.51 14.97 20.42
N LYS A 97 0.18 14.73 20.47
CA LYS A 97 -0.45 13.41 20.72
C LYS A 97 -0.03 12.76 22.05
N ILE A 98 -0.14 13.49 23.15
CA ILE A 98 0.01 12.93 24.50
C ILE A 98 -1.12 11.94 24.82
N ALA A 99 -0.87 11.03 25.77
CA ALA A 99 -1.87 10.07 26.24
C ALA A 99 -2.82 10.68 27.28
N ASP A 100 -2.29 11.54 28.16
CA ASP A 100 -3.06 12.23 29.19
C ASP A 100 -2.29 13.45 29.72
N TYR A 101 -2.96 14.30 30.50
CA TYR A 101 -2.41 15.53 31.07
C TYR A 101 -2.84 15.66 32.52
N LEU A 102 -1.89 15.89 33.45
CA LEU A 102 -2.15 16.03 34.88
C LEU A 102 -1.56 17.33 35.38
N ILE A 103 -2.30 18.04 36.25
CA ILE A 103 -1.89 19.30 36.84
C ILE A 103 -1.38 19.07 38.27
N LYS A 104 -0.18 19.57 38.60
CA LYS A 104 0.36 19.54 39.96
C LYS A 104 -0.44 20.50 40.89
N PRO A 105 -0.75 20.09 42.13
CA PRO A 105 -0.30 18.87 42.81
C PRO A 105 -1.14 17.64 42.43
N VAL A 106 -0.48 16.60 41.92
CA VAL A 106 -1.13 15.32 41.63
C VAL A 106 -1.16 14.42 42.85
N ASN A 107 -2.26 13.71 43.06
CA ASN A 107 -2.30 12.69 44.10
C ASN A 107 -2.06 11.28 43.50
N PRO A 108 -1.60 10.29 44.31
CA PRO A 108 -1.31 8.95 43.81
C PRO A 108 -2.48 8.27 43.13
N ASN A 109 -3.72 8.57 43.50
CA ASN A 109 -4.90 7.97 42.86
C ASN A 109 -5.17 8.55 41.48
N GLN A 110 -4.90 9.83 41.23
CA GLN A 110 -5.00 10.44 39.91
C GLN A 110 -3.99 9.81 38.95
N ILE A 111 -2.74 9.65 39.40
CA ILE A 111 -1.69 8.96 38.63
C ILE A 111 -2.12 7.52 38.30
N LEU A 112 -2.61 6.78 39.30
CA LEU A 112 -3.08 5.40 39.10
C LEU A 112 -4.27 5.32 38.13
N LEU A 113 -5.21 6.27 38.21
CA LEU A 113 -6.34 6.34 37.28
C LEU A 113 -5.89 6.62 35.85
N SER A 114 -4.99 7.57 35.64
CA SER A 114 -4.44 7.88 34.33
C SER A 114 -3.64 6.70 33.77
N LEU A 115 -2.83 6.02 34.58
CA LEU A 115 -2.14 4.79 34.21
C LEU A 115 -3.11 3.71 33.75
N LYS A 116 -4.13 3.40 34.55
CA LYS A 116 -5.12 2.37 34.21
C LYS A 116 -5.89 2.71 32.94
N LYS A 117 -6.32 3.97 32.81
CA LYS A 117 -7.03 4.43 31.59
C LYS A 117 -6.19 4.20 30.35
N ASN A 118 -4.91 4.55 30.37
CA ASN A 118 -4.05 4.50 29.18
C ASN A 118 -3.51 3.08 28.91
N LEU A 119 -3.11 2.34 29.92
CA LEU A 119 -2.62 0.96 29.78
C LEU A 119 -3.75 -0.05 29.49
N ASP A 120 -4.89 0.08 30.20
CA ASP A 120 -6.03 -0.81 29.97
C ASP A 120 -6.74 -0.51 28.65
N HIS A 121 -6.75 0.75 28.18
CA HIS A 121 -7.34 1.09 26.90
C HIS A 121 -6.59 0.39 25.74
N SER A 122 -5.26 0.46 25.71
CA SER A 122 -4.47 -0.25 24.68
C SER A 122 -4.71 -1.76 24.72
N ARG A 123 -4.70 -2.35 25.94
CA ARG A 123 -4.96 -3.79 26.12
C ARG A 123 -6.39 -4.19 25.80
N LEU A 124 -7.38 -3.36 26.15
CA LEU A 124 -8.79 -3.58 25.83
C LEU A 124 -9.05 -3.48 24.33
N VAL A 125 -8.45 -2.50 23.64
CA VAL A 125 -8.53 -2.38 22.19
C VAL A 125 -7.91 -3.62 21.52
N SER A 126 -6.69 -4.00 21.89
CA SER A 126 -6.03 -5.20 21.36
C SER A 126 -6.86 -6.47 21.60
N SER A 127 -7.37 -6.68 22.83
CA SER A 127 -8.21 -7.84 23.16
C SER A 127 -9.54 -7.82 22.41
N LYS A 128 -10.15 -6.64 22.23
CA LYS A 128 -11.38 -6.48 21.45
C LYS A 128 -11.15 -6.81 19.98
N THR A 129 -10.09 -6.25 19.36
CA THR A 129 -9.76 -6.53 17.96
C THR A 129 -9.50 -8.02 17.73
N THR A 130 -8.77 -8.67 18.65
CA THR A 130 -8.55 -10.13 18.58
C THR A 130 -9.86 -10.91 18.65
N LEU A 131 -10.77 -10.57 19.57
CA LEU A 131 -12.08 -11.23 19.69
C LEU A 131 -12.97 -10.98 18.48
N ASP A 132 -12.96 -9.76 17.95
CA ASP A 132 -13.75 -9.41 16.78
C ASP A 132 -13.21 -10.13 15.53
N TYR A 133 -11.88 -10.24 15.38
CA TYR A 133 -11.29 -11.05 14.31
C TYR A 133 -11.60 -12.54 14.46
N GLN A 134 -11.56 -13.11 15.67
CA GLN A 134 -11.93 -14.51 15.89
C GLN A 134 -13.36 -14.84 15.46
N LYS A 135 -14.28 -13.90 15.62
CA LYS A 135 -15.67 -14.05 15.10
C LYS A 135 -15.69 -13.95 13.57
N GLU A 136 -14.99 -12.97 13.03
CA GLU A 136 -14.94 -12.69 11.60
C GLU A 136 -14.16 -13.76 10.83
N PHE A 137 -13.15 -14.38 11.44
CA PHE A 137 -12.37 -15.48 10.86
C PHE A 137 -13.26 -16.61 10.31
N ARG A 138 -14.23 -17.09 11.13
CA ARG A 138 -15.15 -18.13 10.69
C ARG A 138 -16.04 -17.68 9.55
N LYS A 139 -16.49 -16.44 9.61
CA LYS A 139 -17.32 -15.85 8.57
C LYS A 139 -16.56 -15.68 7.26
N ILE A 140 -15.33 -15.18 7.31
CA ILE A 140 -14.45 -15.09 6.14
C ILE A 140 -14.25 -16.47 5.51
N ALA A 141 -13.97 -17.51 6.31
CA ALA A 141 -13.76 -18.88 5.79
C ALA A 141 -15.02 -19.46 5.13
N ILE A 142 -16.21 -19.21 5.68
CA ILE A 142 -17.48 -19.65 5.10
C ILE A 142 -17.79 -18.87 3.82
N ASP A 143 -17.73 -17.56 3.89
CA ASP A 143 -18.04 -16.66 2.77
C ASP A 143 -17.09 -16.94 1.58
N MET A 144 -15.80 -17.15 1.84
CA MET A 144 -14.79 -17.47 0.82
C MET A 144 -15.15 -18.71 -0.03
N GLY A 145 -15.76 -19.73 0.61
CA GLY A 145 -16.24 -20.92 -0.11
C GLY A 145 -17.50 -20.68 -0.95
N MET A 146 -18.15 -19.52 -0.82
CA MET A 146 -19.38 -19.15 -1.53
C MET A 146 -19.18 -18.05 -2.57
N VAL A 147 -18.00 -17.41 -2.62
CA VAL A 147 -17.69 -16.34 -3.57
C VAL A 147 -17.79 -16.85 -5.00
N ASN A 148 -18.67 -16.23 -5.79
CA ASN A 148 -18.96 -16.64 -7.16
C ASN A 148 -18.87 -15.50 -8.17
N SER A 149 -18.84 -14.22 -7.73
CA SER A 149 -18.79 -13.06 -8.59
C SER A 149 -17.51 -12.25 -8.40
N TRP A 150 -17.20 -11.42 -9.37
CA TRP A 150 -16.02 -10.54 -9.31
C TRP A 150 -16.18 -9.44 -8.24
N GLU A 151 -17.40 -8.97 -7.97
CA GLU A 151 -17.69 -8.01 -6.91
C GLU A 151 -17.41 -8.60 -5.52
N GLU A 152 -17.86 -9.83 -5.30
CA GLU A 152 -17.65 -10.53 -4.03
C GLU A 152 -16.16 -10.75 -3.75
N TRP A 153 -15.33 -10.96 -4.79
CA TRP A 153 -13.87 -11.03 -4.64
C TRP A 153 -13.25 -9.69 -4.26
N ILE A 154 -13.76 -8.58 -4.79
CA ILE A 154 -13.33 -7.24 -4.35
C ILE A 154 -13.65 -7.05 -2.86
N ASP A 155 -14.86 -7.38 -2.43
CA ASP A 155 -15.27 -7.25 -1.04
C ASP A 155 -14.49 -8.18 -0.11
N MET A 156 -14.24 -9.42 -0.53
CA MET A 156 -13.40 -10.37 0.20
C MET A 156 -11.98 -9.83 0.37
N TYR A 157 -11.37 -9.31 -0.69
CA TYR A 157 -10.02 -8.75 -0.62
C TYR A 157 -9.96 -7.53 0.31
N LYS A 158 -10.93 -6.62 0.22
CA LYS A 158 -11.04 -5.48 1.14
C LYS A 158 -11.14 -5.90 2.59
N ARG A 159 -11.90 -6.94 2.90
CA ARG A 159 -12.02 -7.50 4.26
C ARG A 159 -10.69 -8.06 4.76
N LEU A 160 -9.97 -8.81 3.92
CA LEU A 160 -8.66 -9.35 4.28
C LEU A 160 -7.66 -8.22 4.57
N ILE A 161 -7.61 -7.18 3.72
CA ILE A 161 -6.75 -6.01 3.93
C ILE A 161 -7.13 -5.24 5.20
N PHE A 162 -8.43 -5.05 5.46
CA PHE A 162 -8.89 -4.41 6.69
C PHE A 162 -8.34 -5.12 7.93
N TRP A 163 -8.47 -6.44 8.00
CA TRP A 163 -7.97 -7.20 9.14
C TRP A 163 -6.44 -7.26 9.20
N GLU A 164 -5.77 -7.26 8.07
CA GLU A 164 -4.30 -7.17 8.02
C GLU A 164 -3.80 -5.87 8.68
N LEU A 165 -4.42 -4.74 8.39
CA LEU A 165 -4.07 -3.44 8.97
C LEU A 165 -4.47 -3.34 10.44
N GLU A 166 -5.63 -3.86 10.84
CA GLU A 166 -6.09 -3.88 12.23
C GLU A 166 -5.20 -4.76 13.13
N LEU A 167 -4.77 -5.93 12.62
CA LEU A 167 -3.90 -6.85 13.36
C LEU A 167 -2.42 -6.43 13.37
N GLU A 168 -2.03 -5.48 12.54
CA GLU A 168 -0.64 -5.06 12.37
C GLU A 168 0.03 -4.54 13.67
N ASN A 169 -0.76 -3.96 14.56
CA ASN A 169 -0.32 -3.37 15.82
C ASN A 169 -0.63 -4.25 17.06
N ILE A 170 -1.08 -5.49 16.84
CA ILE A 170 -1.38 -6.44 17.91
C ILE A 170 -0.12 -7.25 18.24
N GLU A 171 0.12 -7.47 19.53
CA GLU A 171 1.26 -8.29 20.01
C GLU A 171 1.06 -9.80 19.75
N ASP A 172 -0.17 -10.24 19.56
CA ASP A 172 -0.52 -11.65 19.33
C ASP A 172 -0.22 -12.07 17.89
N GLN A 173 0.98 -12.60 17.68
CA GLN A 173 1.42 -13.09 16.38
C GLN A 173 0.58 -14.27 15.84
N SER A 174 -0.11 -15.01 16.73
CA SER A 174 -0.93 -16.14 16.30
C SER A 174 -2.09 -15.74 15.38
N MET A 175 -2.68 -14.56 15.63
CA MET A 175 -3.76 -14.03 14.79
C MET A 175 -3.25 -13.57 13.42
N VAL A 176 -2.04 -13.04 13.37
CA VAL A 176 -1.38 -12.66 12.11
C VAL A 176 -1.11 -13.90 11.25
N GLU A 177 -0.59 -14.98 11.82
CA GLU A 177 -0.34 -16.24 11.11
C GLU A 177 -1.64 -16.87 10.58
N ILE A 178 -2.72 -16.79 11.35
CA ILE A 178 -4.04 -17.27 10.94
C ILE A 178 -4.54 -16.45 9.74
N LEU A 179 -4.42 -15.13 9.76
CA LEU A 179 -4.80 -14.27 8.64
C LEU A 179 -3.96 -14.55 7.39
N GLU A 180 -2.65 -14.74 7.55
CA GLU A 180 -1.78 -15.11 6.43
C GLU A 180 -2.24 -16.43 5.77
N SER A 181 -2.64 -17.42 6.57
CA SER A 181 -3.20 -18.68 6.05
C SER A 181 -4.50 -18.44 5.28
N GLN A 182 -5.37 -17.54 5.75
CA GLN A 182 -6.59 -17.16 5.03
C GLN A 182 -6.28 -16.44 3.71
N LYS A 183 -5.28 -15.57 3.67
CA LYS A 183 -4.85 -14.89 2.43
C LYS A 183 -4.33 -15.89 1.40
N VAL A 184 -3.56 -16.89 1.84
CA VAL A 184 -3.08 -17.97 0.95
C VAL A 184 -4.26 -18.76 0.37
N GLU A 185 -5.23 -19.15 1.19
CA GLU A 185 -6.43 -19.86 0.73
C GLU A 185 -7.27 -18.99 -0.21
N ALA A 186 -7.47 -17.71 0.12
CA ALA A 186 -8.19 -16.76 -0.72
C ALA A 186 -7.54 -16.64 -2.10
N ASN A 187 -6.22 -16.49 -2.17
CA ASN A 187 -5.49 -16.45 -3.44
C ASN A 187 -5.64 -17.76 -4.22
N SER A 188 -5.65 -18.90 -3.53
CA SER A 188 -5.86 -20.21 -4.17
C SER A 188 -7.24 -20.31 -4.83
N GLN A 189 -8.29 -19.86 -4.13
CA GLN A 189 -9.65 -19.87 -4.66
C GLN A 189 -9.87 -18.79 -5.73
N PHE A 190 -9.30 -17.61 -5.53
CA PHE A 190 -9.30 -16.56 -6.53
C PHE A 190 -8.64 -17.00 -7.84
N GLY A 191 -7.50 -17.69 -7.76
CA GLY A 191 -6.84 -18.25 -8.94
C GLY A 191 -7.75 -19.19 -9.75
N LYS A 192 -8.55 -20.04 -9.07
CA LYS A 192 -9.55 -20.91 -9.73
C LYS A 192 -10.71 -20.11 -10.33
N PHE A 193 -11.14 -19.05 -9.63
CA PHE A 193 -12.18 -18.16 -10.13
C PHE A 193 -11.72 -17.46 -11.42
N ILE A 194 -10.51 -16.93 -11.46
CA ILE A 194 -9.94 -16.30 -12.67
C ILE A 194 -9.80 -17.32 -13.80
N GLU A 195 -9.26 -18.50 -13.53
CA GLU A 195 -9.11 -19.56 -14.52
C GLU A 195 -10.45 -19.95 -15.18
N LYS A 196 -11.55 -19.89 -14.42
CA LYS A 196 -12.89 -20.23 -14.91
C LYS A 196 -13.56 -19.11 -15.71
N ASN A 197 -13.36 -17.84 -15.32
CA ASN A 197 -14.19 -16.73 -15.80
C ASN A 197 -13.44 -15.74 -16.71
N TYR A 198 -12.10 -15.72 -16.69
CA TYR A 198 -11.32 -14.66 -17.32
C TYR A 198 -11.50 -14.57 -18.84
N GLU A 199 -11.62 -15.70 -19.52
CA GLU A 199 -11.82 -15.75 -20.97
C GLU A 199 -13.18 -15.16 -21.35
N ASP A 200 -14.23 -15.46 -20.58
CA ASP A 200 -15.59 -14.95 -20.82
C ASP A 200 -15.68 -13.43 -20.72
N TRP A 201 -14.81 -12.78 -19.93
CA TRP A 201 -14.79 -11.33 -19.80
C TRP A 201 -14.44 -10.59 -21.11
N PHE A 202 -13.86 -11.27 -22.07
CA PHE A 202 -13.57 -10.73 -23.41
C PHE A 202 -14.69 -11.01 -24.42
N ASP A 203 -15.67 -11.86 -24.10
CA ASP A 203 -16.84 -12.04 -24.96
C ASP A 203 -17.70 -10.74 -24.94
N PRO A 204 -17.98 -10.13 -26.12
CA PRO A 204 -18.85 -8.97 -26.22
C PRO A 204 -20.29 -9.20 -25.71
N LYS A 205 -20.74 -10.45 -25.63
CA LYS A 205 -22.07 -10.83 -25.14
C LYS A 205 -22.15 -10.93 -23.63
N GLU A 206 -21.00 -11.14 -22.97
CA GLU A 206 -20.94 -11.20 -21.52
C GLU A 206 -21.17 -9.81 -20.93
N LYS A 207 -22.18 -9.72 -20.05
CA LYS A 207 -22.57 -8.47 -19.37
C LYS A 207 -22.07 -8.44 -17.92
N ASP A 208 -21.93 -9.60 -17.30
CA ASP A 208 -21.46 -9.73 -15.93
C ASP A 208 -19.93 -9.86 -15.91
N LYS A 209 -19.28 -8.71 -16.07
CA LYS A 209 -17.82 -8.64 -16.09
C LYS A 209 -17.31 -7.37 -15.42
N PRO A 210 -16.13 -7.43 -14.77
CA PRO A 210 -15.53 -6.26 -14.13
C PRO A 210 -15.07 -5.22 -15.16
N VAL A 211 -14.82 -4.01 -14.67
CA VAL A 211 -14.00 -3.07 -15.41
C VAL A 211 -12.58 -3.63 -15.46
N LEU A 212 -12.02 -3.74 -16.67
CA LEU A 212 -10.65 -4.17 -16.92
C LEU A 212 -9.78 -2.97 -17.31
N SER A 213 -8.44 -3.13 -17.27
CA SER A 213 -7.49 -2.04 -17.58
C SER A 213 -7.82 -1.27 -18.86
N HIS A 214 -8.18 -1.95 -19.95
CA HIS A 214 -8.52 -1.31 -21.24
C HIS A 214 -9.86 -0.56 -21.24
N ASN A 215 -10.76 -0.87 -20.30
CA ASN A 215 -12.06 -0.20 -20.18
C ASN A 215 -12.04 0.93 -19.14
N LEU A 216 -11.06 0.96 -18.25
CA LEU A 216 -11.01 1.87 -17.10
C LEU A 216 -11.25 3.32 -17.49
N PHE A 217 -10.52 3.82 -18.47
CA PHE A 217 -10.61 5.24 -18.83
C PHE A 217 -12.00 5.62 -19.32
N ARG A 218 -12.59 4.79 -20.19
CA ARG A 218 -13.94 5.01 -20.72
C ARG A 218 -15.01 4.92 -19.64
N GLU A 219 -14.94 3.92 -18.77
CA GLU A 219 -16.00 3.61 -17.79
C GLU A 219 -15.90 4.47 -16.52
N LEU A 220 -14.68 4.85 -16.11
CA LEU A 220 -14.45 5.49 -14.82
C LEU A 220 -13.89 6.91 -14.91
N VAL A 221 -13.04 7.24 -15.91
CA VAL A 221 -12.45 8.58 -16.04
C VAL A 221 -13.31 9.52 -16.89
N VAL A 222 -13.82 9.04 -18.02
CA VAL A 222 -14.67 9.87 -18.91
C VAL A 222 -15.90 10.45 -18.22
N PRO A 223 -16.62 9.72 -17.35
CA PRO A 223 -17.75 10.31 -16.59
C PRO A 223 -17.33 11.50 -15.73
N GLU A 224 -16.12 11.47 -15.15
CA GLU A 224 -15.59 12.60 -14.37
C GLU A 224 -15.20 13.78 -15.28
N LEU A 225 -14.57 13.54 -16.43
CA LEU A 225 -14.23 14.57 -17.40
C LEU A 225 -15.47 15.32 -17.93
N LYS A 226 -16.61 14.64 -18.05
CA LYS A 226 -17.89 15.26 -18.46
C LYS A 226 -18.44 16.29 -17.47
N LYS A 227 -17.98 16.24 -16.20
CA LYS A 227 -18.34 17.25 -15.18
C LYS A 227 -17.66 18.60 -15.43
N LYS A 228 -16.67 18.67 -16.34
CA LYS A 228 -15.92 19.87 -16.73
C LYS A 228 -15.15 20.53 -15.59
N GLU A 229 -14.71 19.73 -14.63
CA GLU A 229 -13.78 20.12 -13.57
C GLU A 229 -12.37 19.71 -13.96
N PRO A 230 -11.33 20.52 -13.68
CA PRO A 230 -9.95 20.12 -13.96
C PRO A 230 -9.57 18.88 -13.15
N ILE A 231 -8.96 17.91 -13.79
CA ILE A 231 -8.60 16.62 -13.18
C ILE A 231 -7.10 16.43 -13.16
N LEU A 232 -6.58 16.08 -11.97
CA LEU A 232 -5.28 15.45 -11.79
C LEU A 232 -5.48 13.93 -11.77
N PHE A 233 -5.06 13.23 -12.84
CA PHE A 233 -5.11 11.78 -12.96
C PHE A 233 -3.74 11.20 -12.65
N VAL A 234 -3.62 10.51 -11.50
CA VAL A 234 -2.37 9.94 -11.00
C VAL A 234 -2.41 8.42 -11.12
N VAL A 235 -1.42 7.86 -11.81
CA VAL A 235 -1.16 6.43 -11.88
C VAL A 235 0.17 6.14 -11.15
N ILE A 236 0.10 5.51 -9.97
CA ILE A 236 1.30 5.08 -9.24
C ILE A 236 1.60 3.65 -9.67
N ASP A 237 2.71 3.45 -10.36
CA ASP A 237 3.14 2.16 -10.89
C ASP A 237 3.29 1.11 -9.79
N ASN A 238 2.64 -0.05 -9.95
CA ASN A 238 2.75 -1.19 -9.05
C ASN A 238 2.24 -0.96 -7.61
N LEU A 239 1.24 -0.09 -7.41
CA LEU A 239 0.68 0.23 -6.10
C LEU A 239 -0.38 -0.79 -5.69
N ARG A 240 -0.18 -1.50 -4.58
CA ARG A 240 -1.17 -2.41 -4.00
C ARG A 240 -2.27 -1.65 -3.25
N TYR A 241 -3.42 -2.32 -3.11
CA TYR A 241 -4.56 -1.78 -2.37
C TYR A 241 -4.25 -1.54 -0.87
N ASP A 242 -3.50 -2.42 -0.22
CA ASP A 242 -3.08 -2.26 1.17
C ASP A 242 -2.10 -1.10 1.38
N GLN A 243 -1.22 -0.84 0.41
CA GLN A 243 -0.34 0.32 0.43
C GLN A 243 -1.12 1.63 0.30
N TRP A 244 -2.15 1.65 -0.59
CA TRP A 244 -3.08 2.77 -0.65
C TRP A 244 -3.71 3.05 0.71
N LYS A 245 -4.25 2.02 1.37
CA LYS A 245 -4.87 2.16 2.70
C LYS A 245 -3.90 2.69 3.76
N ALA A 246 -2.61 2.39 3.66
CA ALA A 246 -1.60 2.89 4.59
C ALA A 246 -1.41 4.41 4.51
N PHE A 247 -1.56 5.04 3.33
CA PHE A 247 -1.41 6.50 3.19
C PHE A 247 -2.73 7.24 2.90
N GLU A 248 -3.87 6.56 2.93
CA GLU A 248 -5.20 7.16 2.73
C GLU A 248 -5.44 8.39 3.62
N SER A 249 -5.03 8.32 4.90
CA SER A 249 -5.18 9.44 5.84
C SER A 249 -4.41 10.68 5.40
N VAL A 250 -3.25 10.52 4.76
CA VAL A 250 -2.43 11.64 4.28
C VAL A 250 -3.14 12.38 3.13
N VAL A 251 -3.72 11.65 2.18
CA VAL A 251 -4.51 12.23 1.09
C VAL A 251 -5.80 12.85 1.64
N SER A 252 -6.43 12.17 2.60
CA SER A 252 -7.69 12.62 3.23
C SER A 252 -7.56 13.92 4.03
N ASN A 253 -6.35 14.36 4.39
CA ASN A 253 -6.15 15.69 4.97
C ASN A 253 -6.45 16.83 3.96
N HIS A 254 -6.27 16.60 2.67
CA HIS A 254 -6.40 17.60 1.61
C HIS A 254 -7.65 17.38 0.74
N TYR A 255 -8.10 16.15 0.64
CA TYR A 255 -9.18 15.74 -0.25
C TYR A 255 -10.26 14.95 0.49
N LYS A 256 -11.48 15.00 -0.04
CA LYS A 256 -12.60 14.17 0.41
C LYS A 256 -12.85 13.08 -0.63
N LEU A 257 -12.82 11.83 -0.21
CA LEU A 257 -13.16 10.68 -1.06
C LEU A 257 -14.61 10.79 -1.53
N GLU A 258 -14.83 10.81 -2.85
CA GLU A 258 -16.14 10.80 -3.49
C GLU A 258 -16.53 9.38 -3.92
N LYS A 259 -15.58 8.63 -4.51
CA LYS A 259 -15.84 7.31 -5.05
C LYS A 259 -14.61 6.40 -4.89
N GLU A 260 -14.87 5.17 -4.48
CA GLU A 260 -13.92 4.06 -4.49
C GLU A 260 -14.50 2.94 -5.36
N ALA A 261 -13.85 2.66 -6.49
CA ALA A 261 -14.31 1.68 -7.48
C ALA A 261 -13.14 0.80 -7.94
N PRO A 262 -12.72 -0.20 -7.15
CA PRO A 262 -11.67 -1.12 -7.57
C PRO A 262 -12.03 -1.79 -8.88
N PHE A 263 -11.02 -2.08 -9.67
CA PHE A 263 -11.16 -2.75 -10.96
C PHE A 263 -10.12 -3.87 -11.11
N TYR A 264 -10.20 -4.63 -12.19
CA TYR A 264 -9.29 -5.74 -12.42
C TYR A 264 -8.21 -5.37 -13.42
N SER A 265 -6.94 -5.54 -13.04
CA SER A 265 -5.83 -5.48 -13.98
C SER A 265 -5.90 -6.66 -14.95
N ILE A 266 -5.62 -6.40 -16.24
CA ILE A 266 -5.56 -7.46 -17.24
C ILE A 266 -4.30 -8.31 -17.08
N LEU A 267 -4.37 -9.56 -17.54
CA LEU A 267 -3.21 -10.44 -17.63
C LEU A 267 -2.42 -10.20 -18.93
N PRO A 268 -1.08 -10.24 -18.87
CA PRO A 268 -0.26 -10.24 -17.67
C PRO A 268 -0.43 -8.97 -16.84
N THR A 269 -0.48 -9.09 -15.51
CA THR A 269 -0.49 -7.95 -14.58
C THR A 269 0.88 -7.28 -14.55
N ALA A 270 1.25 -6.70 -15.66
CA ALA A 270 2.56 -6.11 -15.91
C ALA A 270 2.42 -4.79 -16.67
N THR A 271 3.30 -3.85 -16.36
CA THR A 271 3.30 -2.47 -16.87
C THR A 271 3.13 -2.38 -18.38
N GLN A 272 3.82 -3.25 -19.13
CA GLN A 272 3.74 -3.31 -20.60
C GLN A 272 2.31 -3.54 -21.10
N TYR A 273 1.56 -4.41 -20.43
CA TYR A 273 0.20 -4.80 -20.81
C TYR A 273 -0.84 -3.90 -20.17
N ALA A 274 -0.86 -3.86 -18.85
CA ALA A 274 -1.91 -3.20 -18.09
C ALA A 274 -1.90 -1.67 -18.25
N ARG A 275 -0.73 -1.02 -18.13
CA ARG A 275 -0.66 0.45 -18.21
C ARG A 275 -0.86 0.96 -19.63
N ASN A 276 -0.28 0.29 -20.63
CA ASN A 276 -0.57 0.62 -22.02
C ASN A 276 -2.06 0.43 -22.34
N ALA A 277 -2.73 -0.59 -21.78
CA ALA A 277 -4.17 -0.78 -21.95
C ALA A 277 -5.00 0.35 -21.31
N ILE A 278 -4.61 0.84 -20.13
CA ILE A 278 -5.25 2.01 -19.49
C ILE A 278 -5.16 3.23 -20.40
N PHE A 279 -3.98 3.54 -20.93
CA PHE A 279 -3.77 4.74 -21.73
C PHE A 279 -4.24 4.61 -23.18
N SER A 280 -4.20 3.40 -23.73
CA SER A 280 -4.72 3.20 -25.09
C SER A 280 -6.23 2.99 -25.13
N GLY A 281 -6.86 2.49 -24.05
CA GLY A 281 -8.25 2.03 -24.09
C GLY A 281 -8.47 0.87 -25.08
N LEU A 282 -7.43 0.05 -25.23
CA LEU A 282 -7.40 -1.10 -26.16
C LEU A 282 -6.78 -2.31 -25.44
N THR A 283 -7.19 -3.49 -25.89
CA THR A 283 -6.53 -4.73 -25.47
C THR A 283 -5.12 -4.83 -26.09
N PRO A 284 -4.22 -5.65 -25.53
CA PRO A 284 -2.89 -5.87 -26.10
C PRO A 284 -2.91 -6.29 -27.58
N LEU A 285 -3.82 -7.19 -27.96
CA LEU A 285 -3.99 -7.63 -29.35
C LEU A 285 -4.48 -6.49 -30.27
N GLU A 286 -5.36 -5.63 -29.76
CA GLU A 286 -5.81 -4.47 -30.51
C GLU A 286 -4.71 -3.42 -30.66
N MET A 287 -3.86 -3.21 -29.62
CA MET A 287 -2.71 -2.31 -29.68
C MET A 287 -1.72 -2.77 -30.75
N GLU A 288 -1.37 -4.05 -30.75
CA GLU A 288 -0.48 -4.63 -31.77
C GLU A 288 -1.03 -4.42 -33.20
N LYS A 289 -2.34 -4.61 -33.39
CA LYS A 289 -2.97 -4.47 -34.73
C LYS A 289 -3.13 -3.01 -35.17
N LYS A 290 -3.57 -2.12 -34.25
CA LYS A 290 -3.95 -0.74 -34.63
C LYS A 290 -2.78 0.25 -34.54
N TYR A 291 -1.82 -0.01 -33.65
CA TYR A 291 -0.68 0.87 -33.35
C TYR A 291 0.64 0.07 -33.22
N PRO A 292 1.02 -0.72 -34.26
CA PRO A 292 2.25 -1.52 -34.22
C PRO A 292 3.52 -0.71 -33.98
N GLN A 293 3.52 0.59 -34.33
CA GLN A 293 4.63 1.50 -34.07
C GLN A 293 4.79 1.87 -32.58
N TYR A 294 3.76 1.70 -31.76
CA TYR A 294 3.75 2.02 -30.32
C TYR A 294 3.81 0.76 -29.45
N TRP A 295 3.44 -0.39 -30.02
CA TRP A 295 3.46 -1.67 -29.32
C TRP A 295 4.79 -2.40 -29.54
N LYS A 296 5.28 -3.05 -28.49
CA LYS A 296 6.42 -4.00 -28.57
C LYS A 296 6.08 -5.26 -27.81
N ASN A 297 6.41 -6.41 -28.40
CA ASN A 297 6.26 -7.71 -27.76
C ASN A 297 7.40 -7.99 -26.75
N ASP A 298 7.23 -8.98 -25.87
CA ASP A 298 8.19 -9.32 -24.81
C ASP A 298 9.60 -9.59 -25.30
N VAL A 299 9.73 -10.22 -26.47
CA VAL A 299 11.01 -10.62 -27.06
C VAL A 299 11.72 -9.47 -27.78
N GLU A 300 11.07 -8.35 -28.03
CA GLU A 300 11.66 -7.20 -28.72
C GLU A 300 12.50 -6.37 -27.75
N GLU A 301 13.61 -5.82 -28.24
CA GLU A 301 14.50 -5.00 -27.44
C GLU A 301 13.96 -3.60 -27.18
N GLY A 302 14.40 -2.99 -26.05
CA GLY A 302 14.10 -1.64 -25.64
C GLY A 302 12.85 -1.50 -24.76
N GLY A 303 12.56 -0.27 -24.35
CA GLY A 303 11.43 0.02 -23.43
C GLY A 303 10.09 -0.33 -24.04
N LYS A 304 9.21 -0.90 -23.24
CA LYS A 304 7.88 -1.37 -23.64
C LYS A 304 6.77 -0.34 -23.40
N ASN A 305 7.08 0.71 -22.65
CA ASN A 305 6.13 1.73 -22.19
C ASN A 305 6.64 3.14 -22.53
N LEU A 306 7.04 3.35 -23.80
CA LEU A 306 7.59 4.64 -24.25
C LEU A 306 6.54 5.57 -24.85
N PHE A 307 5.38 5.04 -25.24
CA PHE A 307 4.35 5.73 -26.03
C PHE A 307 3.03 5.90 -25.29
N GLU A 308 3.07 5.97 -23.95
CA GLU A 308 1.86 6.12 -23.11
C GLU A 308 1.13 7.45 -23.38
N ALA A 309 1.87 8.54 -23.63
CA ALA A 309 1.28 9.85 -23.98
C ALA A 309 0.58 9.82 -25.33
N GLU A 310 1.18 9.16 -26.33
CA GLU A 310 0.62 8.97 -27.66
C GLU A 310 -0.64 8.08 -27.58
N PHE A 311 -0.59 6.98 -26.83
CA PHE A 311 -1.75 6.13 -26.57
C PHE A 311 -2.90 6.91 -25.93
N LEU A 312 -2.65 7.76 -24.93
CA LEU A 312 -3.66 8.60 -24.31
C LEU A 312 -4.27 9.58 -25.32
N THR A 313 -3.45 10.23 -26.13
CA THR A 313 -3.89 11.16 -27.16
C THR A 313 -4.82 10.44 -28.17
N GLU A 314 -4.42 9.28 -28.63
CA GLU A 314 -5.21 8.47 -29.56
C GLU A 314 -6.51 7.94 -28.91
N GLN A 315 -6.49 7.61 -27.63
CA GLN A 315 -7.68 7.23 -26.88
C GLN A 315 -8.67 8.39 -26.80
N LEU A 316 -8.22 9.59 -26.39
CA LEU A 316 -9.06 10.78 -26.33
C LEU A 316 -9.66 11.11 -27.72
N ARG A 317 -8.90 10.94 -28.79
CA ARG A 317 -9.38 11.12 -30.16
C ARG A 317 -10.52 10.15 -30.51
N ARG A 318 -10.38 8.87 -30.19
CA ARG A 318 -11.40 7.84 -30.44
C ARG A 318 -12.67 8.08 -29.61
N LEU A 319 -12.52 8.67 -28.42
CA LEU A 319 -13.64 9.03 -27.54
C LEU A 319 -14.32 10.36 -27.90
N GLY A 320 -13.84 11.07 -28.95
CA GLY A 320 -14.37 12.38 -29.35
C GLY A 320 -14.03 13.52 -28.37
N LEU A 321 -12.97 13.37 -27.58
CA LEU A 321 -12.53 14.32 -26.55
C LEU A 321 -11.31 15.15 -26.99
N THR A 322 -11.21 15.46 -28.28
CA THR A 322 -10.06 16.17 -28.87
C THR A 322 -9.95 17.63 -28.46
N SER A 323 -11.02 18.22 -27.91
CA SER A 323 -11.03 19.60 -27.44
C SER A 323 -10.46 19.78 -26.04
N LEU A 324 -10.19 18.67 -25.32
CA LEU A 324 -9.61 18.74 -23.99
C LEU A 324 -8.15 19.17 -24.04
N LYS A 325 -7.80 20.14 -23.21
CA LYS A 325 -6.43 20.52 -22.95
C LYS A 325 -5.83 19.50 -21.98
N GLN A 326 -4.95 18.62 -22.50
CA GLN A 326 -4.35 17.55 -21.70
C GLN A 326 -2.82 17.62 -21.74
N GLU A 327 -2.20 17.25 -20.63
CA GLU A 327 -0.76 17.04 -20.52
C GLU A 327 -0.45 15.74 -19.80
N TYR A 328 0.64 15.09 -20.21
CA TYR A 328 1.12 13.82 -19.66
C TYR A 328 2.54 13.94 -19.16
N TYR A 329 2.78 13.44 -17.94
CA TYR A 329 4.09 13.42 -17.29
C TYR A 329 4.41 12.03 -16.75
N LYS A 330 5.63 11.56 -17.01
CA LYS A 330 6.18 10.32 -16.45
C LYS A 330 7.35 10.64 -15.54
N ILE A 331 7.19 10.36 -14.25
CA ILE A 331 8.17 10.66 -13.20
C ILE A 331 8.84 9.35 -12.79
N THR A 332 10.13 9.24 -13.12
CA THR A 332 10.96 8.07 -12.81
C THR A 332 12.02 8.35 -11.75
N ASN A 333 12.20 9.61 -11.34
CA ASN A 333 13.16 10.00 -10.32
C ASN A 333 12.73 11.25 -9.57
N PHE A 334 13.33 11.48 -8.41
CA PHE A 334 13.01 12.60 -7.53
C PHE A 334 13.23 13.98 -8.18
N LYS A 335 14.31 14.15 -8.97
CA LYS A 335 14.66 15.42 -9.61
C LYS A 335 13.60 15.88 -10.61
N ASP A 336 13.09 14.97 -11.43
CA ASP A 336 12.03 15.29 -12.39
C ASP A 336 10.71 15.58 -11.69
N GLY A 337 10.42 14.88 -10.59
CA GLY A 337 9.30 15.20 -9.71
C GLY A 337 9.38 16.64 -9.18
N LYS A 338 10.52 17.04 -8.64
CA LYS A 338 10.71 18.41 -8.13
C LYS A 338 10.60 19.47 -9.22
N LYS A 339 11.14 19.24 -10.41
CA LYS A 339 10.95 20.17 -11.54
C LYS A 339 9.48 20.38 -11.89
N LEU A 340 8.69 19.30 -11.84
CA LEU A 340 7.25 19.40 -12.11
C LEU A 340 6.53 20.16 -10.99
N VAL A 341 6.89 19.94 -9.72
CA VAL A 341 6.37 20.72 -8.57
C VAL A 341 6.59 22.22 -8.78
N ASP A 342 7.80 22.63 -9.18
CA ASP A 342 8.17 24.04 -9.39
C ASP A 342 7.32 24.71 -10.49
N ASN A 343 6.86 23.94 -11.48
CA ASN A 343 6.09 24.42 -12.62
C ASN A 343 4.59 24.05 -12.54
N PHE A 344 4.15 23.39 -11.48
CA PHE A 344 2.82 22.76 -11.39
C PHE A 344 1.67 23.76 -11.51
N LYS A 345 1.85 24.98 -10.99
CA LYS A 345 0.86 26.06 -11.10
C LYS A 345 0.48 26.42 -12.54
N GLY A 346 1.39 26.20 -13.50
CA GLY A 346 1.12 26.42 -14.93
C GLY A 346 0.11 25.45 -15.53
N LEU A 347 -0.22 24.35 -14.82
CA LEU A 347 -1.16 23.31 -15.29
C LEU A 347 -2.63 23.60 -14.93
N LYS A 348 -2.91 24.73 -14.27
CA LYS A 348 -4.26 25.09 -13.79
C LYS A 348 -5.32 25.11 -14.89
N ASP A 349 -4.93 25.47 -16.11
CA ASP A 349 -5.86 25.60 -17.24
C ASP A 349 -6.03 24.30 -18.03
N ASN A 350 -5.43 23.19 -17.59
CA ASN A 350 -5.62 21.88 -18.20
C ASN A 350 -6.95 21.26 -17.73
N ASP A 351 -7.68 20.64 -18.65
CA ASP A 351 -8.84 19.82 -18.32
C ASP A 351 -8.42 18.48 -17.72
N LEU A 352 -7.26 17.94 -18.17
CA LEU A 352 -6.69 16.68 -17.70
C LEU A 352 -5.18 16.80 -17.59
N THR A 353 -4.64 16.65 -16.38
CA THR A 353 -3.21 16.46 -16.14
C THR A 353 -2.98 15.04 -15.69
N THR A 354 -2.21 14.28 -16.46
CA THR A 354 -1.90 12.88 -16.19
C THR A 354 -0.47 12.75 -15.67
N ILE A 355 -0.30 12.09 -14.52
CA ILE A 355 1.01 11.81 -13.93
C ILE A 355 1.16 10.31 -13.72
N VAL A 356 2.19 9.71 -14.29
CA VAL A 356 2.66 8.36 -13.97
C VAL A 356 3.85 8.47 -13.03
N TYR A 357 3.80 7.77 -11.91
CA TYR A 357 4.85 7.79 -10.89
C TYR A 357 5.41 6.39 -10.61
N ASN A 358 6.67 6.15 -10.94
CA ASN A 358 7.26 4.78 -10.97
C ASN A 358 7.93 4.34 -9.64
N PHE A 359 7.73 5.02 -8.53
CA PHE A 359 8.50 4.74 -7.31
C PHE A 359 8.24 3.36 -6.70
N VAL A 360 6.97 2.92 -6.60
CA VAL A 360 6.65 1.65 -5.92
C VAL A 360 7.19 0.46 -6.71
N ASP A 361 7.15 0.54 -8.04
CA ASP A 361 7.79 -0.46 -8.90
C ASP A 361 9.31 -0.48 -8.70
N MET A 362 9.96 0.68 -8.68
CA MET A 362 11.40 0.78 -8.38
C MET A 362 11.75 0.20 -7.00
N LEU A 363 10.90 0.38 -5.99
CA LEU A 363 11.10 -0.18 -4.65
C LEU A 363 11.01 -1.71 -4.68
N SER A 364 10.09 -2.30 -5.46
CA SER A 364 9.97 -3.75 -5.62
C SER A 364 11.21 -4.36 -6.29
N HIS A 365 11.72 -3.71 -7.32
CA HIS A 365 12.97 -4.09 -7.99
C HIS A 365 14.19 -3.95 -7.05
N ALA A 366 14.31 -2.83 -6.34
CA ALA A 366 15.37 -2.60 -5.38
C ALA A 366 15.39 -3.66 -4.25
N LYS A 367 14.21 -4.12 -3.80
CA LYS A 367 14.13 -5.24 -2.83
C LYS A 367 14.72 -6.55 -3.40
N THR A 368 14.64 -6.77 -4.69
CA THR A 368 15.22 -7.96 -5.31
C THR A 368 16.75 -7.85 -5.49
N GLU A 369 17.25 -6.64 -5.73
CA GLU A 369 18.64 -6.40 -6.14
C GLU A 369 19.55 -5.92 -4.99
N MET A 370 19.00 -5.26 -3.96
CA MET A 370 19.77 -4.58 -2.91
C MET A 370 19.50 -5.21 -1.54
N ASP A 371 20.52 -5.78 -0.90
CA ASP A 371 20.39 -6.46 0.41
C ASP A 371 19.86 -5.54 1.51
N VAL A 372 20.27 -4.27 1.54
CA VAL A 372 19.75 -3.28 2.50
C VAL A 372 18.23 -3.10 2.37
N VAL A 373 17.71 -3.07 1.13
CA VAL A 373 16.26 -2.95 0.90
C VAL A 373 15.53 -4.25 1.25
N LYS A 374 16.16 -5.41 1.06
CA LYS A 374 15.61 -6.71 1.53
C LYS A 374 15.39 -6.71 3.04
N GLU A 375 16.34 -6.20 3.81
CA GLU A 375 16.22 -6.10 5.26
C GLU A 375 15.13 -5.10 5.67
N LEU A 376 15.12 -3.90 5.09
CA LEU A 376 14.15 -2.84 5.38
C LEU A 376 12.72 -3.21 4.99
N ALA A 377 12.53 -3.97 3.91
CA ALA A 377 11.22 -4.43 3.41
C ALA A 377 11.03 -5.94 3.67
N SER A 378 11.38 -6.44 4.85
CA SER A 378 11.39 -7.87 5.16
C SER A 378 10.03 -8.57 5.06
N ASN A 379 8.93 -7.83 5.24
CA ASN A 379 7.55 -8.32 5.16
C ASN A 379 6.61 -7.23 4.62
N ASP A 380 5.33 -7.56 4.43
CA ASP A 380 4.33 -6.65 3.88
C ASP A 380 4.12 -5.40 4.75
N LYS A 381 4.15 -5.51 6.07
CA LYS A 381 4.08 -4.37 7.00
C LYS A 381 5.23 -3.39 6.77
N ALA A 382 6.46 -3.89 6.71
CA ALA A 382 7.64 -3.08 6.46
C ALA A 382 7.60 -2.43 5.06
N TYR A 383 7.13 -3.19 4.05
CA TYR A 383 6.98 -2.68 2.69
C TYR A 383 5.95 -1.54 2.61
N ARG A 384 4.79 -1.67 3.29
CA ARG A 384 3.80 -0.59 3.43
C ARG A 384 4.38 0.64 4.12
N SER A 385 5.12 0.43 5.21
CA SER A 385 5.75 1.53 5.97
C SER A 385 6.74 2.33 5.13
N LEU A 386 7.56 1.65 4.32
CA LEU A 386 8.46 2.32 3.36
C LEU A 386 7.70 3.12 2.31
N THR A 387 6.61 2.55 1.78
CA THR A 387 5.76 3.26 0.80
C THR A 387 5.12 4.51 1.42
N LEU A 388 4.62 4.41 2.65
CA LEU A 388 4.06 5.56 3.39
C LEU A 388 5.11 6.64 3.65
N SER A 389 6.30 6.25 4.12
CA SER A 389 7.41 7.18 4.37
C SER A 389 7.83 7.92 3.09
N TRP A 390 7.97 7.17 1.99
CA TRP A 390 8.23 7.77 0.69
C TRP A 390 7.13 8.74 0.29
N PHE A 391 5.85 8.33 0.36
CA PHE A 391 4.73 9.16 -0.08
C PHE A 391 4.70 10.50 0.66
N ARG A 392 4.90 10.49 1.99
CA ARG A 392 4.94 11.70 2.83
C ARG A 392 6.03 12.69 2.42
N ASN A 393 7.15 12.20 1.91
CA ASN A 393 8.31 13.02 1.55
C ASN A 393 8.48 13.18 0.02
N SER A 394 7.47 12.76 -0.77
CA SER A 394 7.58 12.73 -2.21
C SER A 394 7.12 14.03 -2.87
N PRO A 395 7.71 14.40 -4.02
CA PRO A 395 7.16 15.45 -4.87
C PRO A 395 5.71 15.20 -5.29
N LEU A 396 5.25 13.93 -5.29
CA LEU A 396 3.87 13.60 -5.62
C LEU A 396 2.88 14.19 -4.62
N LEU A 397 3.17 14.09 -3.31
CA LEU A 397 2.32 14.71 -2.29
C LEU A 397 2.26 16.23 -2.46
N GLU A 398 3.39 16.87 -2.77
CA GLU A 398 3.43 18.31 -3.01
C GLU A 398 2.59 18.72 -4.24
N MET A 399 2.63 17.91 -5.32
CA MET A 399 1.75 18.12 -6.49
C MET A 399 0.27 17.96 -6.15
N ILE A 400 -0.08 16.94 -5.35
CA ILE A 400 -1.45 16.70 -4.88
C ILE A 400 -1.93 17.89 -4.04
N GLN A 401 -1.10 18.44 -3.16
CA GLN A 401 -1.41 19.62 -2.36
C GLN A 401 -1.61 20.87 -3.23
N GLN A 402 -0.75 21.10 -4.23
CA GLN A 402 -0.92 22.22 -5.17
C GLN A 402 -2.18 22.04 -6.02
N ALA A 403 -2.47 20.84 -6.49
CA ALA A 403 -3.70 20.54 -7.23
C ALA A 403 -4.96 20.84 -6.40
N GLN A 404 -4.96 20.50 -5.12
CA GLN A 404 -6.04 20.83 -4.18
C GLN A 404 -6.24 22.34 -4.08
N GLN A 405 -5.16 23.12 -3.91
CA GLN A 405 -5.21 24.59 -3.86
C GLN A 405 -5.72 25.21 -5.17
N MET A 406 -5.54 24.53 -6.31
CA MET A 406 -6.05 24.95 -7.61
C MET A 406 -7.49 24.49 -7.87
N GLY A 407 -8.11 23.75 -6.93
CA GLY A 407 -9.45 23.22 -7.08
C GLY A 407 -9.56 22.04 -8.06
N MET A 408 -8.46 21.35 -8.34
CA MET A 408 -8.47 20.19 -9.23
C MET A 408 -9.04 18.95 -8.50
N LYS A 409 -9.90 18.21 -9.17
CA LYS A 409 -10.33 16.88 -8.72
C LYS A 409 -9.14 15.91 -8.84
N LEU A 410 -8.94 15.02 -7.86
CA LEU A 410 -7.90 13.99 -7.90
C LEU A 410 -8.53 12.64 -8.26
N ILE A 411 -7.98 11.98 -9.27
CA ILE A 411 -8.18 10.56 -9.54
C ILE A 411 -6.86 9.84 -9.29
N LEU A 412 -6.86 8.86 -8.39
CA LEU A 412 -5.68 8.08 -8.05
C LEU A 412 -5.93 6.61 -8.34
N THR A 413 -5.00 5.97 -9.05
CA THR A 413 -5.06 4.55 -9.41
C THR A 413 -3.66 3.97 -9.63
N THR A 414 -3.61 2.72 -10.04
CA THR A 414 -2.42 1.99 -10.47
C THR A 414 -2.73 1.16 -11.72
N ASP A 415 -1.74 0.59 -12.34
CA ASP A 415 -1.88 -0.34 -13.47
C ASP A 415 -1.97 -1.80 -13.02
N HIS A 416 -1.23 -2.19 -12.01
CA HIS A 416 -1.25 -3.52 -11.38
C HIS A 416 -0.68 -3.41 -9.95
N GLY A 417 -0.79 -4.49 -9.19
CA GLY A 417 -0.08 -4.62 -7.93
C GLY A 417 1.03 -5.68 -8.02
N THR A 418 1.48 -6.16 -6.88
CA THR A 418 2.59 -7.11 -6.75
C THR A 418 2.37 -8.05 -5.57
N ILE A 419 2.88 -9.27 -5.66
CA ILE A 419 2.82 -10.26 -4.58
C ILE A 419 4.22 -10.67 -4.12
N ASN A 420 4.36 -10.94 -2.81
CA ASN A 420 5.57 -11.55 -2.27
C ASN A 420 5.62 -13.04 -2.63
N VAL A 421 6.53 -13.43 -3.53
CA VAL A 421 6.61 -14.79 -4.05
C VAL A 421 7.41 -15.69 -3.12
N LYS A 422 6.87 -16.86 -2.79
CA LYS A 422 7.47 -17.82 -1.83
C LYS A 422 7.74 -19.19 -2.47
N ASN A 423 6.90 -19.63 -3.39
CA ASN A 423 6.87 -20.98 -3.92
C ASN A 423 7.40 -21.04 -5.37
N PRO A 424 8.52 -21.74 -5.63
CA PRO A 424 9.05 -21.88 -6.98
C PRO A 424 8.30 -22.97 -7.76
N SER A 425 7.94 -22.67 -9.00
CA SER A 425 7.43 -23.64 -9.98
C SER A 425 8.41 -23.76 -11.15
N LYS A 426 8.70 -24.99 -11.56
CA LYS A 426 9.65 -25.27 -12.64
C LYS A 426 9.00 -25.06 -14.00
N VAL A 427 9.71 -24.36 -14.88
CA VAL A 427 9.28 -24.17 -16.27
C VAL A 427 10.41 -24.54 -17.21
N ILE A 428 10.05 -25.22 -18.30
CA ILE A 428 10.93 -25.47 -19.45
C ILE A 428 10.30 -24.75 -20.64
N GLY A 429 11.10 -24.02 -21.39
CA GLY A 429 10.70 -23.31 -22.60
C GLY A 429 11.86 -23.17 -23.56
N ASP A 430 11.58 -22.70 -24.76
CA ASP A 430 12.60 -22.43 -25.78
C ASP A 430 13.39 -21.12 -25.49
N LYS A 431 14.36 -20.81 -26.37
CA LYS A 431 15.22 -19.62 -26.22
C LYS A 431 14.46 -18.28 -26.31
N ASN A 432 13.27 -18.29 -26.86
CA ASN A 432 12.44 -17.11 -27.06
C ASN A 432 11.36 -16.98 -25.97
N THR A 433 11.41 -17.79 -24.93
CA THR A 433 10.48 -17.69 -23.81
C THR A 433 10.79 -16.45 -22.98
N SER A 434 9.76 -15.71 -22.58
CA SER A 434 9.89 -14.47 -21.78
C SER A 434 10.57 -14.73 -20.42
N LEU A 435 11.25 -13.71 -19.89
CA LEU A 435 12.04 -13.82 -18.65
C LEU A 435 11.24 -13.51 -17.38
N ASN A 436 10.03 -12.95 -17.48
CA ASN A 436 9.23 -12.57 -16.31
C ASN A 436 8.98 -13.78 -15.38
N LEU A 437 8.89 -13.54 -14.08
CA LEU A 437 8.77 -14.60 -13.07
C LEU A 437 7.32 -15.00 -12.77
N ARG A 438 6.35 -14.18 -13.15
CA ARG A 438 4.94 -14.44 -12.88
C ARG A 438 4.14 -14.84 -14.09
N TYR A 439 4.69 -14.65 -15.29
CA TYR A 439 4.13 -15.19 -16.53
C TYR A 439 5.24 -15.61 -17.49
N LYS A 440 4.90 -16.49 -18.39
CA LYS A 440 5.76 -16.86 -19.54
C LYS A 440 4.94 -16.89 -20.80
N THR A 441 5.54 -16.43 -21.89
CA THR A 441 5.04 -16.66 -23.24
C THR A 441 6.11 -17.35 -24.05
N GLY A 442 5.73 -18.35 -24.83
CA GLY A 442 6.67 -19.15 -25.61
C GLY A 442 6.02 -20.35 -26.25
N ARG A 443 6.84 -21.14 -26.97
CA ARG A 443 6.42 -22.42 -27.58
C ARG A 443 6.74 -23.56 -26.61
N SER A 444 5.92 -24.62 -26.69
CA SER A 444 6.20 -25.90 -26.02
C SER A 444 6.59 -25.73 -24.54
N LEU A 445 5.87 -24.87 -23.82
CA LEU A 445 6.08 -24.68 -22.42
C LEU A 445 5.73 -25.95 -21.64
N THR A 446 6.62 -26.39 -20.75
CA THR A 446 6.37 -27.48 -19.80
C THR A 446 6.36 -26.90 -18.39
N PHE A 447 5.33 -27.20 -17.62
CA PHE A 447 5.06 -26.62 -16.31
C PHE A 447 4.17 -27.54 -15.47
N GLU A 448 3.95 -27.21 -14.20
CA GLU A 448 2.99 -27.90 -13.33
C GLU A 448 1.61 -27.21 -13.44
N ASP A 449 0.62 -27.91 -13.95
CA ASP A 449 -0.74 -27.36 -14.23
C ASP A 449 -1.40 -26.72 -13.00
N ARG A 450 -1.17 -27.26 -11.80
CA ARG A 450 -1.74 -26.71 -10.57
C ARG A 450 -1.21 -25.32 -10.19
N ASP A 451 0.01 -24.99 -10.63
CA ASP A 451 0.72 -23.76 -10.23
C ASP A 451 0.43 -22.60 -11.17
N VAL A 452 -0.16 -22.86 -12.34
CA VAL A 452 -0.36 -21.87 -13.39
C VAL A 452 -1.78 -21.90 -13.97
N PHE A 453 -2.19 -20.78 -14.56
CA PHE A 453 -3.27 -20.70 -15.53
C PHE A 453 -2.68 -20.73 -16.95
N HIS A 454 -3.05 -21.71 -17.74
CA HIS A 454 -2.54 -21.90 -19.08
C HIS A 454 -3.52 -21.43 -20.15
N VAL A 455 -3.17 -20.38 -20.86
CA VAL A 455 -3.90 -19.86 -22.01
C VAL A 455 -3.28 -20.41 -23.29
N LYS A 456 -3.91 -21.43 -23.86
CA LYS A 456 -3.45 -22.11 -25.07
C LYS A 456 -3.62 -21.26 -26.32
N GLU A 457 -4.71 -20.51 -26.38
CA GLU A 457 -5.07 -19.61 -27.47
C GLU A 457 -5.05 -18.16 -26.99
N PRO A 458 -3.89 -17.46 -27.02
CA PRO A 458 -3.79 -16.10 -26.47
C PRO A 458 -4.82 -15.10 -27.01
N LYS A 459 -5.29 -15.32 -28.24
CA LYS A 459 -6.31 -14.46 -28.85
C LYS A 459 -7.68 -14.55 -28.17
N SER A 460 -7.99 -15.65 -27.45
CA SER A 460 -9.26 -15.77 -26.71
C SER A 460 -9.33 -14.80 -25.53
N VAL A 461 -8.16 -14.38 -25.01
CA VAL A 461 -8.02 -13.37 -23.96
C VAL A 461 -7.38 -12.07 -24.48
N GLU A 462 -7.52 -11.80 -25.78
CA GLU A 462 -7.05 -10.58 -26.43
C GLU A 462 -5.55 -10.28 -26.25
N LEU A 463 -4.71 -11.34 -26.22
CA LEU A 463 -3.26 -11.24 -26.17
C LEU A 463 -2.64 -11.47 -27.57
N PRO A 464 -1.56 -10.76 -27.91
CA PRO A 464 -0.82 -10.98 -29.16
C PRO A 464 -0.09 -12.32 -29.14
N THR A 465 0.20 -12.84 -30.32
CA THR A 465 0.96 -14.08 -30.50
C THR A 465 2.20 -13.82 -31.33
N ILE A 466 3.38 -14.13 -30.78
CA ILE A 466 4.65 -14.02 -31.52
C ILE A 466 4.65 -15.00 -32.71
N ASN A 467 3.99 -16.15 -32.56
CA ASN A 467 3.81 -17.15 -33.59
C ASN A 467 2.60 -18.05 -33.28
N MET A 468 2.13 -18.84 -34.28
CA MET A 468 0.91 -19.64 -34.19
C MET A 468 0.89 -20.70 -33.07
N SER A 469 2.04 -21.08 -32.53
CA SER A 469 2.15 -22.12 -31.48
C SER A 469 2.55 -21.54 -30.10
N SER A 470 2.57 -20.22 -29.95
CA SER A 470 2.84 -19.58 -28.66
C SER A 470 1.62 -19.64 -27.76
N SER A 471 1.85 -19.97 -26.51
CA SER A 471 0.86 -19.89 -25.42
C SER A 471 1.36 -18.98 -24.31
N PHE A 472 0.47 -18.64 -23.37
CA PHE A 472 0.81 -17.95 -22.15
C PHE A 472 0.54 -18.83 -20.95
N ILE A 473 1.39 -18.74 -19.94
CA ILE A 473 1.15 -19.28 -18.60
C ILE A 473 1.29 -18.16 -17.58
N PHE A 474 0.39 -18.13 -16.62
CA PHE A 474 0.37 -17.14 -15.53
C PHE A 474 0.48 -17.88 -14.20
N ALA A 475 1.47 -17.55 -13.39
CA ALA A 475 1.61 -18.11 -12.07
C ALA A 475 0.43 -17.71 -11.18
N LYS A 476 -0.18 -18.66 -10.47
CA LYS A 476 -1.23 -18.44 -9.49
C LYS A 476 -0.62 -18.21 -8.10
N ASN A 477 -1.38 -17.65 -7.17
CA ASN A 477 -0.96 -17.47 -5.78
C ASN A 477 0.42 -16.79 -5.66
N ASP A 478 1.24 -17.27 -4.76
CA ASP A 478 2.62 -16.81 -4.50
C ASP A 478 3.70 -17.63 -5.25
N TYR A 479 3.30 -18.37 -6.31
CA TYR A 479 4.25 -19.08 -7.15
C TYR A 479 5.07 -18.13 -8.02
N PHE A 480 6.32 -18.53 -8.32
CA PHE A 480 7.15 -17.89 -9.34
C PHE A 480 7.80 -18.93 -10.26
N LEU A 481 7.90 -18.58 -11.54
CA LEU A 481 8.28 -19.47 -12.63
C LEU A 481 9.80 -19.44 -12.84
N ALA A 482 10.48 -20.49 -12.43
CA ALA A 482 11.93 -20.59 -12.53
C ALA A 482 12.36 -21.65 -13.56
N TYR A 483 13.33 -21.28 -14.41
CA TYR A 483 13.92 -22.23 -15.36
C TYR A 483 14.74 -23.30 -14.65
N VAL A 484 14.81 -24.49 -15.27
CA VAL A 484 15.57 -25.62 -14.72
C VAL A 484 17.08 -25.37 -14.68
N ASN A 485 17.60 -24.53 -15.58
CA ASN A 485 19.01 -24.16 -15.58
C ASN A 485 19.31 -23.24 -14.40
N ASN A 486 20.30 -23.59 -13.58
CA ASN A 486 20.65 -22.89 -12.34
C ASN A 486 19.47 -22.70 -11.35
N TYR A 487 18.52 -23.65 -11.36
CA TYR A 487 17.27 -23.58 -10.61
C TYR A 487 17.45 -23.15 -9.13
N ASN A 488 18.33 -23.82 -8.39
CA ASN A 488 18.55 -23.53 -6.98
C ASN A 488 19.06 -22.11 -6.73
N HIS A 489 19.91 -21.59 -7.62
CA HIS A 489 20.38 -20.20 -7.55
C HIS A 489 19.21 -19.22 -7.71
N TYR A 490 18.41 -19.37 -8.77
CA TYR A 490 17.27 -18.48 -9.02
C TYR A 490 16.19 -18.60 -7.95
N VAL A 491 15.95 -19.80 -7.43
CA VAL A 491 15.02 -20.01 -6.31
C VAL A 491 15.48 -19.26 -5.06
N SER A 492 16.76 -19.34 -4.71
CA SER A 492 17.31 -18.61 -3.57
C SER A 492 17.26 -17.09 -3.77
N TYR A 493 17.52 -16.63 -5.01
CA TYR A 493 17.58 -15.22 -5.34
C TYR A 493 16.21 -14.53 -5.32
N TYR A 494 15.17 -15.18 -5.88
CA TYR A 494 13.86 -14.57 -6.06
C TYR A 494 12.86 -14.88 -4.94
N ARG A 495 13.10 -15.88 -4.10
CA ARG A 495 12.23 -16.17 -2.97
C ARG A 495 12.13 -14.98 -2.04
N ASN A 496 10.91 -14.64 -1.59
CA ASN A 496 10.58 -13.47 -0.78
C ASN A 496 10.83 -12.11 -1.47
N SER A 497 10.89 -12.09 -2.81
CA SER A 497 10.85 -10.84 -3.58
C SER A 497 9.41 -10.48 -3.97
N TYR A 498 9.17 -9.21 -4.28
CA TYR A 498 7.88 -8.75 -4.82
C TYR A 498 7.92 -8.85 -6.34
N GLN A 499 6.96 -9.60 -6.90
CA GLN A 499 6.88 -9.87 -8.33
C GLN A 499 5.45 -9.64 -8.81
N HIS A 500 5.29 -9.37 -10.10
CA HIS A 500 4.02 -9.09 -10.76
C HIS A 500 3.96 -9.74 -12.15
N GLY A 501 2.77 -9.85 -12.72
CA GLY A 501 2.53 -10.46 -14.03
C GLY A 501 1.61 -11.67 -14.00
N GLY A 502 1.26 -12.19 -12.82
CA GLY A 502 0.45 -13.38 -12.62
C GLY A 502 -0.93 -13.11 -12.02
N ILE A 503 -1.44 -14.10 -11.30
CA ILE A 503 -2.78 -14.11 -10.71
C ILE A 503 -2.67 -14.16 -9.20
N SER A 504 -3.00 -13.05 -8.56
CA SER A 504 -3.28 -12.93 -7.14
C SER A 504 -4.24 -11.77 -6.91
N LEU A 505 -4.85 -11.74 -5.73
CA LEU A 505 -5.70 -10.62 -5.30
C LEU A 505 -4.93 -9.31 -5.34
N GLU A 506 -3.67 -9.35 -4.88
CA GLU A 506 -2.76 -8.20 -4.81
C GLU A 506 -2.35 -7.65 -6.17
N GLU A 507 -2.20 -8.52 -7.18
CA GLU A 507 -1.82 -8.13 -8.54
C GLU A 507 -2.99 -7.64 -9.38
N MET A 508 -4.19 -8.25 -9.20
CA MET A 508 -5.32 -8.04 -10.10
C MET A 508 -6.38 -7.08 -9.58
N ILE A 509 -6.68 -7.05 -8.27
CA ILE A 509 -7.70 -6.16 -7.69
C ILE A 509 -7.02 -4.89 -7.21
N ILE A 510 -7.18 -3.82 -7.97
CA ILE A 510 -6.43 -2.57 -7.80
C ILE A 510 -7.36 -1.39 -7.58
N PRO A 511 -6.93 -0.36 -6.80
CA PRO A 511 -7.76 0.77 -6.44
C PRO A 511 -8.00 1.71 -7.63
N PHE A 512 -9.22 2.23 -7.73
CA PHE A 512 -9.57 3.44 -8.47
C PHE A 512 -10.33 4.37 -7.54
N LEU A 513 -9.82 5.57 -7.35
CA LEU A 513 -10.25 6.49 -6.30
C LEU A 513 -10.49 7.87 -6.89
N VAL A 514 -11.64 8.46 -6.59
CA VAL A 514 -12.00 9.80 -7.01
C VAL A 514 -12.20 10.67 -5.78
N PHE A 515 -11.58 11.84 -5.78
CA PHE A 515 -11.60 12.76 -4.66
C PHE A 515 -11.95 14.18 -5.10
N ASN A 516 -12.73 14.86 -4.26
CA ASN A 516 -12.97 16.29 -4.37
C ASN A 516 -12.01 17.06 -3.47
N PRO A 517 -11.48 18.22 -3.90
CA PRO A 517 -10.66 19.08 -3.05
C PRO A 517 -11.47 19.59 -1.85
N LYS A 518 -10.81 19.70 -0.67
CA LYS A 518 -11.40 20.27 0.55
C LYS A 518 -11.30 21.79 0.54
#